data_c9ca047bf7eb0ec0b08f06d34af3a974
#
_entry.id   c9ca047bf7eb0ec0b08f06d34af3a974
#
_cell.length_a   1.000
_cell.length_b   1.000
_cell.length_c   1.000
_cell.angle_alpha   90.00
_cell.angle_beta   90.00
_cell.angle_gamma   90.00
#
_symmetry.space_group_name_H-M   'P 1'
#
loop_
_entity.id
_entity.type
_entity.pdbx_description
1 polymer ?
#
loop_
_entity_poly.entity_id
_entity_poly.type
_entity_poly.pdbx_seq_one_letter_code
_entity_poly.pdbx_strand_id
1 'polypeptide(L)'
;MKRQTSVTSAAGEEADLPDSFEKAVAELETIVQSMESGSLALEQSLAAYRRGAALAAHCRRLLAEVQQQVKILEADLLKPFESGSDPS
;
A
#
# COMPACT_ATOMS: atom_id res chain seq x y z
N MET A 1 -28.59 -2.67 0.41
CA MET A 1 -28.09 -2.55 0.49
C MET A 1 -27.54 -2.14 0.47
N LYS A 2 -27.46 -2.13 0.47
CA LYS A 2 -26.74 -1.77 0.42
C LYS A 2 -26.24 -1.09 0.72
N ARG A 3 -26.00 -0.84 0.95
CA ARG A 3 -25.41 -0.35 1.23
C ARG A 3 -24.85 0.35 1.41
N GLN A 4 -24.72 0.63 1.60
CA GLN A 4 -24.08 1.07 1.89
C GLN A 4 -23.40 1.66 1.50
N THR A 5 -23.27 1.68 1.26
CA THR A 5 -22.53 2.21 0.62
C THR A 5 -22.27 3.48 0.80
N SER A 6 -22.81 4.05 0.91
CA SER A 6 -22.66 5.27 0.96
C SER A 6 -21.96 5.78 1.93
N VAL A 7 -22.18 5.47 2.81
CA VAL A 7 -21.75 5.87 3.83
C VAL A 7 -20.54 6.04 3.91
N THR A 8 -20.01 5.65 3.30
CA THR A 8 -18.94 5.49 3.70
C THR A 8 -18.00 5.79 2.71
N SER A 9 -18.03 6.91 2.15
CA SER A 9 -17.09 7.25 1.22
C SER A 9 -15.72 7.24 1.79
N ALA A 10 -15.54 7.68 2.99
CA ALA A 10 -14.22 7.65 3.59
C ALA A 10 -13.76 6.23 3.81
N ALA A 11 -14.65 5.40 4.23
CA ALA A 11 -14.29 4.01 4.41
C ALA A 11 -13.99 3.36 3.08
N GLY A 12 -14.68 3.75 2.03
CA GLY A 12 -14.43 3.18 0.73
C GLY A 12 -13.04 3.51 0.23
N GLU A 13 -12.52 4.65 0.59
CA GLU A 13 -11.20 5.04 0.14
C GLU A 13 -10.12 4.16 0.72
N GLU A 14 -10.37 3.54 1.85
CA GLU A 14 -9.40 2.68 2.48
C GLU A 14 -9.78 1.23 2.39
N ALA A 15 -11.06 0.95 2.34
CA ALA A 15 -11.52 -0.40 2.48
C ALA A 15 -11.28 -1.27 1.28
N ASP A 16 -11.19 -0.72 0.11
CA ASP A 16 -11.00 -1.49 -1.07
C ASP A 16 -9.60 -1.44 -1.58
N LEU A 17 -8.64 -1.37 -0.69
CA LEU A 17 -7.25 -1.29 -1.12
C LEU A 17 -6.81 -2.63 -1.71
N PRO A 18 -6.06 -2.59 -2.80
CA PRO A 18 -5.61 -3.83 -3.45
C PRO A 18 -4.67 -4.60 -2.55
N ASP A 19 -4.70 -5.91 -2.68
CA ASP A 19 -3.85 -6.76 -1.89
C ASP A 19 -2.40 -6.71 -2.31
N SER A 20 -2.13 -6.45 -3.56
CA SER A 20 -0.77 -6.52 -4.04
C SER A 20 -0.17 -5.13 -4.17
N PHE A 21 1.10 -5.04 -3.88
CA PHE A 21 1.83 -3.80 -4.00
C PHE A 21 1.77 -3.29 -5.44
N GLU A 22 1.95 -4.16 -6.40
CA GLU A 22 1.94 -3.78 -7.81
C GLU A 22 0.61 -3.20 -8.23
N LYS A 23 -0.48 -3.78 -7.76
CA LYS A 23 -1.80 -3.25 -8.09
C LYS A 23 -2.03 -1.91 -7.44
N ALA A 24 -1.56 -1.75 -6.22
CA ALA A 24 -1.70 -0.47 -5.53
C ALA A 24 -0.92 0.62 -6.24
N VAL A 25 0.29 0.31 -6.67
CA VAL A 25 1.11 1.27 -7.40
C VAL A 25 0.46 1.63 -8.74
N ALA A 26 -0.08 0.64 -9.44
CA ALA A 26 -0.72 0.89 -10.73
C ALA A 26 -1.92 1.82 -10.56
N GLU A 27 -2.70 1.60 -9.53
CA GLU A 27 -3.84 2.47 -9.28
C GLU A 27 -3.37 3.88 -8.91
N LEU A 28 -2.34 3.97 -8.11
CA LEU A 28 -1.81 5.27 -7.71
C LEU A 28 -1.29 6.03 -8.92
N GLU A 29 -0.63 5.35 -9.85
CA GLU A 29 -0.16 5.97 -11.07
C GLU A 29 -1.30 6.52 -11.90
N THR A 30 -2.39 5.77 -11.99
CA THR A 30 -3.57 6.22 -12.73
C THR A 30 -4.14 7.49 -12.09
N ILE A 31 -4.18 7.52 -10.77
CA ILE A 31 -4.69 8.67 -10.06
C ILE A 31 -3.82 9.89 -10.32
N VAL A 32 -2.51 9.70 -10.25
CA VAL A 32 -1.58 10.81 -10.47
C VAL A 32 -1.76 11.35 -11.89
N GLN A 33 -1.87 10.47 -12.86
CA GLN A 33 -2.07 10.88 -14.23
C GLN A 33 -3.37 11.66 -14.40
N SER A 34 -4.42 11.22 -13.75
CA SER A 34 -5.70 11.91 -13.81
C SER A 34 -5.60 13.32 -13.22
N MET A 35 -4.87 13.45 -12.14
CA MET A 35 -4.71 14.75 -11.51
C MET A 35 -3.82 15.66 -12.34
N GLU A 36 -2.79 15.09 -12.95
CA GLU A 36 -1.88 15.87 -13.76
C GLU A 36 -2.54 16.38 -15.03
N SER A 37 -3.51 15.64 -15.54
CA SER A 37 -4.17 16.07 -16.77
C SER A 37 -5.02 17.32 -16.56
N GLY A 38 -5.36 17.62 -15.33
CA GLY A 38 -6.15 18.80 -15.02
C GLY A 38 -7.60 18.70 -15.46
N SER A 39 -8.05 17.51 -15.80
CA SER A 39 -9.41 17.36 -16.32
C SER A 39 -10.43 17.07 -15.23
N LEU A 40 -10.01 16.89 -13.99
CA LEU A 40 -10.93 16.53 -12.93
C LEU A 40 -11.59 17.76 -12.33
N ALA A 41 -12.86 17.62 -12.02
CA ALA A 41 -13.55 18.66 -11.26
C ALA A 41 -12.96 18.68 -9.85
N LEU A 42 -13.20 19.76 -9.15
CA LEU A 42 -12.62 19.94 -7.82
C LEU A 42 -12.95 18.79 -6.89
N GLU A 43 -14.21 18.36 -6.88
CA GLU A 43 -14.61 17.28 -6.00
C GLU A 43 -13.94 15.97 -6.38
N GLN A 44 -13.78 15.76 -7.68
CA GLN A 44 -13.11 14.56 -8.15
C GLN A 44 -11.64 14.60 -7.80
N SER A 45 -11.04 15.78 -7.88
CA SER A 45 -9.64 15.91 -7.50
C SER A 45 -9.43 15.62 -6.02
N LEU A 46 -10.35 16.08 -5.19
CA LEU A 46 -10.24 15.82 -3.76
C LEU A 46 -10.40 14.34 -3.47
N ALA A 47 -11.37 13.69 -4.12
CA ALA A 47 -11.55 12.25 -3.93
C ALA A 47 -10.33 11.48 -4.42
N ALA A 48 -9.77 11.91 -5.55
CA ALA A 48 -8.58 11.27 -6.09
C ALA A 48 -7.40 11.43 -5.13
N TYR A 49 -7.27 12.61 -4.55
CA TYR A 49 -6.20 12.85 -3.59
C TYR A 49 -6.35 11.94 -2.36
N ARG A 50 -7.58 11.82 -1.86
CA ARG A 50 -7.80 10.97 -0.70
C ARG A 50 -7.50 9.52 -1.01
N ARG A 51 -7.95 9.05 -2.16
CA ARG A 51 -7.67 7.68 -2.57
C ARG A 51 -6.17 7.47 -2.75
N GLY A 52 -5.51 8.44 -3.37
CA GLY A 52 -4.07 8.37 -3.56
C GLY A 52 -3.33 8.31 -2.23
N ALA A 53 -3.76 9.11 -1.27
CA ALA A 53 -3.12 9.11 0.04
C ALA A 53 -3.31 7.75 0.73
N ALA A 54 -4.49 7.17 0.62
CA ALA A 54 -4.75 5.86 1.21
C ALA A 54 -3.90 4.79 0.53
N LEU A 55 -3.79 4.85 -0.79
CA LEU A 55 -2.96 3.90 -1.52
C LEU A 55 -1.49 4.04 -1.16
N ALA A 56 -1.02 5.28 -1.02
CA ALA A 56 0.38 5.50 -0.67
C ALA A 56 0.68 4.94 0.72
N ALA A 57 -0.22 5.18 1.67
CA ALA A 57 -0.05 4.63 3.00
C ALA A 57 -0.06 3.11 2.98
N HIS A 58 -0.96 2.54 2.18
CA HIS A 58 -1.05 1.10 2.04
C HIS A 58 0.22 0.52 1.44
N CYS A 59 0.76 1.17 0.42
CA CYS A 59 2.02 0.73 -0.18
C CYS A 59 3.14 0.75 0.84
N ARG A 60 3.19 1.78 1.66
CA ARG A 60 4.22 1.86 2.70
C ARG A 60 4.09 0.73 3.70
N ARG A 61 2.85 0.38 4.06
CA ARG A 61 2.65 -0.75 4.97
C ARG A 61 3.08 -2.06 4.34
N LEU A 62 2.71 -2.28 3.07
CA LEU A 62 3.10 -3.50 2.39
C LEU A 62 4.61 -3.59 2.27
N LEU A 63 5.24 -2.48 1.95
CA LEU A 63 6.69 -2.46 1.82
C LEU A 63 7.34 -2.73 3.16
N ALA A 64 6.81 -2.15 4.23
CA ALA A 64 7.36 -2.39 5.57
C ALA A 64 7.24 -3.85 5.96
N GLU A 65 6.13 -4.50 5.59
CA GLU A 65 5.95 -5.90 5.88
C GLU A 65 6.97 -6.75 5.14
N VAL A 66 7.22 -6.41 3.88
CA VAL A 66 8.21 -7.14 3.10
C VAL A 66 9.60 -6.94 3.69
N GLN A 67 9.90 -5.71 4.09
CA GLN A 67 11.20 -5.44 4.70
C GLN A 67 11.37 -6.20 6.00
N GLN A 68 10.30 -6.32 6.76
CA GLN A 68 10.35 -7.08 8.00
C GLN A 68 10.60 -8.55 7.72
N GLN A 69 9.94 -9.09 6.70
CA GLN A 69 10.14 -10.48 6.34
C GLN A 69 11.55 -10.72 5.82
N VAL A 70 12.07 -9.76 5.08
CA VAL A 70 13.44 -9.89 4.59
C VAL A 70 14.42 -9.91 5.76
N LYS A 71 14.19 -9.09 6.76
CA LYS A 71 15.06 -9.08 7.93
C LYS A 71 15.01 -10.42 8.66
N ILE A 72 13.82 -10.97 8.79
CA ILE A 72 13.67 -12.26 9.43
C ILE A 72 14.39 -13.33 8.64
N LEU A 73 14.24 -13.31 7.34
CA LEU A 73 14.88 -14.29 6.48
C LEU A 73 16.39 -14.17 6.55
N GLU A 74 16.89 -12.95 6.56
CA GLU A 74 18.32 -12.73 6.68
C GLU A 74 18.84 -13.27 8.01
N ALA A 75 18.08 -13.04 9.06
CA ALA A 75 18.48 -13.55 10.36
C ALA A 75 18.52 -15.07 10.37
N ASP A 76 17.52 -15.69 9.73
CA ASP A 76 17.48 -17.14 9.66
C ASP A 76 18.64 -17.69 8.85
N LEU A 77 19.00 -17.01 7.79
CA LEU A 77 20.11 -17.46 6.98
C LEU A 77 21.43 -17.34 7.71
N LEU A 78 21.57 -16.31 8.50
CA LEU A 78 22.80 -16.12 9.23
C LEU A 78 22.89 -16.93 10.50
N LYS A 79 21.76 -17.18 11.10
CA LYS A 79 21.73 -17.85 12.37
C LYS A 79 22.39 -19.21 12.39
N PRO A 80 22.08 -20.11 11.50
CA PRO A 80 22.74 -21.39 11.50
C PRO A 80 24.24 -21.26 11.27
N PHE A 81 24.59 -20.28 10.46
CA PHE A 81 25.99 -20.10 10.17
C PHE A 81 26.69 -19.58 11.39
N GLU A 82 26.09 -18.67 12.09
CA GLU A 82 26.66 -18.14 13.31
C GLU A 82 26.72 -19.20 14.36
N SER A 83 25.73 -20.03 14.45
CA SER A 83 25.75 -21.10 15.41
C SER A 83 26.86 -22.02 15.12
N GLY A 84 27.12 -22.25 13.87
CA GLY A 84 28.18 -23.10 13.50
C GLY A 84 29.53 -22.55 13.89
N SER A 85 29.63 -21.26 13.81
CA SER A 85 30.88 -20.70 14.13
C SER A 85 31.02 -20.48 15.60
N ASP A 86 29.90 -20.35 16.26
CA ASP A 86 29.93 -20.03 17.57
C ASP A 86 30.39 -20.97 18.48
N PRO A 87 30.11 -22.10 18.45
CA PRO A 87 30.40 -23.03 19.43
C PRO A 87 31.80 -23.05 19.72
N SER A 88 32.40 -22.42 18.98
CA SER A 88 33.67 -22.37 19.37
C SER A 88 33.88 -21.82 20.65
#